data_d3815d8500ccb0523511b9b196086192
#
_entry.id   d3815d8500ccb0523511b9b196086192
#
_cell.length_a   1.000
_cell.length_b   1.000
_cell.length_c   1.000
_cell.angle_alpha   90.00
_cell.angle_beta   90.00
_cell.angle_gamma   90.00
#
_symmetry.space_group_name_H-M   'P 1'
#
loop_
_entity.id
_entity.type
_entity.pdbx_description
1 polymer ?
#
loop_
_entity_poly.entity_id
_entity_poly.type
_entity_poly.pdbx_seq_one_letter_code
_entity_poly.pdbx_strand_id
1 'polypeptide(L)'
;MNVLYIILPIILLVSLMFDYLYEMKGKNSFEIVSKMGMGYNLANTFDSFSYFEDIETPEEQIRLNGNIPPTIEMIKKIKKYGFKTIRFPVTWMYFIDDEGNIKSEWMIKVKEVIDIIIKENLYCILNVHNDGHYIGWLIRGMEVKDKYINLWSQIANEFKDYNEYLIFESMNDVYFFDYYFDYTTLINLNQAFVDTVRNSGGNNIERLLLIAGANDELGLTSSLYYELPIDQSNKLAVSIHYYIPFEFVLGYYYEPYNWTDSEGILYTNGPNLIWGNLLDYYQILKDFELMKSCFVDKGIPVIINEVGVLTEEKKEIVSIREYLYIVFSFSSDYDGIMCCLWDTSNKIFGDMNFYDRTNDIWYDEKIKHNFFQISRGKYIKPKDYFINTTFESIDISYDFYSLVINFENKKVLKIIINARLTGVLFVDLELIVQTFNKNFDIVQIDYGKDNIKKQYDGTYNFIIDVSKIECYYMIEVFVSRGIKYITLNNLTLEYEESFLSIDYKSLKNAISNYIY
;
A
#
# COMPACT_ATOMS: atom_id res chain seq x y z
N MET A 1 40.70 17.58 41.58
CA MET A 1 39.22 17.38 41.63
C MET A 1 38.50 17.65 40.32
N ASN A 2 39.06 18.41 39.38
CA ASN A 2 38.34 18.79 38.14
C ASN A 2 38.38 17.78 36.96
N VAL A 3 39.31 16.83 36.97
CA VAL A 3 39.43 15.88 35.85
C VAL A 3 38.36 14.78 35.90
N LEU A 4 37.94 14.36 37.09
CA LEU A 4 36.89 13.36 37.27
C LEU A 4 35.49 13.84 36.77
N TYR A 5 35.20 15.13 36.90
CA TYR A 5 33.92 15.73 36.46
C TYR A 5 33.79 15.80 34.94
N ILE A 6 34.90 15.75 34.18
CA ILE A 6 34.89 15.75 32.73
C ILE A 6 34.93 14.31 32.21
N ILE A 7 35.66 13.41 32.84
CA ILE A 7 35.83 12.02 32.40
C ILE A 7 34.57 11.19 32.65
N LEU A 8 33.87 11.37 33.76
CA LEU A 8 32.67 10.60 34.09
C LEU A 8 31.51 10.80 33.07
N PRO A 9 31.18 12.05 32.67
CA PRO A 9 30.19 12.26 31.62
C PRO A 9 30.61 11.68 30.25
N ILE A 10 31.91 11.75 29.92
CA ILE A 10 32.41 11.19 28.65
C ILE A 10 32.33 9.66 28.67
N ILE A 11 32.70 9.00 29.77
CA ILE A 11 32.56 7.55 29.91
C ILE A 11 31.08 7.15 29.88
N LEU A 12 30.19 7.90 30.51
CA LEU A 12 28.74 7.66 30.47
C LEU A 12 28.18 7.83 29.06
N LEU A 13 28.62 8.86 28.33
CA LEU A 13 28.23 9.11 26.94
C LEU A 13 28.72 8.01 25.99
N VAL A 14 29.97 7.58 26.17
CA VAL A 14 30.57 6.48 25.42
C VAL A 14 29.88 5.14 25.75
N SER A 15 29.55 4.88 27.02
CA SER A 15 28.78 3.70 27.42
C SER A 15 27.37 3.71 26.82
N LEU A 16 26.67 4.84 26.88
CA LEU A 16 25.36 4.99 26.26
C LEU A 16 25.41 4.85 24.73
N MET A 17 26.47 5.33 24.08
CA MET A 17 26.67 5.10 22.63
C MET A 17 26.96 3.63 22.31
N PHE A 18 27.75 2.93 23.16
CA PHE A 18 28.01 1.51 22.98
C PHE A 18 26.76 0.66 23.23
N ASP A 19 25.97 0.95 24.25
CA ASP A 19 24.72 0.26 24.52
C ASP A 19 23.72 0.49 23.39
N TYR A 20 23.70 1.69 22.81
CA TYR A 20 22.85 2.05 21.69
C TYR A 20 23.25 1.37 20.38
N LEU A 21 24.54 1.35 20.04
CA LEU A 21 25.09 0.60 18.90
C LEU A 21 24.84 -0.91 19.03
N TYR A 22 24.92 -1.42 20.28
CA TYR A 22 24.64 -2.84 20.56
C TYR A 22 23.14 -3.14 20.34
N GLU A 23 22.26 -2.21 20.72
CA GLU A 23 20.81 -2.34 20.53
C GLU A 23 20.41 -2.32 19.04
N MET A 24 21.02 -1.48 18.22
CA MET A 24 20.83 -1.49 16.76
C MET A 24 21.35 -2.80 16.11
N LYS A 25 22.49 -3.29 16.55
CA LYS A 25 23.12 -4.51 16.02
C LYS A 25 22.30 -5.78 16.30
N GLY A 26 21.53 -5.80 17.39
CA GLY A 26 20.74 -6.97 17.80
C GLY A 26 19.42 -7.15 17.04
N LYS A 27 18.90 -6.10 16.39
CA LYS A 27 17.58 -6.14 15.72
C LYS A 27 17.74 -6.49 14.25
N ASN A 28 16.92 -7.41 13.75
CA ASN A 28 16.83 -7.70 12.32
C ASN A 28 15.81 -6.78 11.62
N SER A 29 15.73 -6.85 10.28
CA SER A 29 14.83 -6.01 9.47
C SER A 29 13.36 -6.16 9.89
N PHE A 30 12.91 -7.39 10.18
CA PHE A 30 11.52 -7.66 10.59
C PHE A 30 11.18 -7.03 11.94
N GLU A 31 12.10 -7.11 12.92
CA GLU A 31 11.90 -6.49 14.23
C GLU A 31 11.80 -4.96 14.15
N ILE A 32 12.48 -4.35 13.19
CA ILE A 32 12.37 -2.92 12.94
C ILE A 32 11.03 -2.62 12.27
N VAL A 33 10.72 -3.29 11.15
CA VAL A 33 9.51 -3.04 10.36
C VAL A 33 8.24 -3.33 11.18
N SER A 34 8.22 -4.38 12.01
CA SER A 34 7.07 -4.66 12.89
C SER A 34 6.77 -3.54 13.89
N LYS A 35 7.79 -2.78 14.30
CA LYS A 35 7.64 -1.62 15.19
C LYS A 35 7.23 -0.34 14.47
N MET A 36 7.50 -0.26 13.16
CA MET A 36 7.17 0.91 12.35
C MET A 36 5.66 1.13 12.22
N GLY A 37 4.86 0.07 12.31
CA GLY A 37 3.39 0.15 12.26
C GLY A 37 2.90 0.85 10.98
N MET A 38 1.78 1.57 11.07
CA MET A 38 1.29 2.36 9.95
C MET A 38 2.11 3.63 9.76
N GLY A 39 2.38 3.97 8.49
CA GLY A 39 3.10 5.16 8.08
C GLY A 39 2.21 6.23 7.43
N TYR A 40 2.72 7.46 7.40
CA TYR A 40 2.09 8.61 6.80
C TYR A 40 3.12 9.41 6.00
N ASN A 41 2.80 9.78 4.75
CA ASN A 41 3.67 10.60 3.92
C ASN A 41 3.43 12.09 4.18
N LEU A 42 4.51 12.86 4.40
CA LEU A 42 4.48 14.32 4.39
C LEU A 42 4.58 14.84 2.94
N ALA A 43 3.71 14.36 2.08
CA ALA A 43 3.76 14.66 0.65
C ALA A 43 3.46 16.13 0.32
N ASN A 44 3.87 16.55 -0.87
CA ASN A 44 3.68 17.89 -1.42
C ASN A 44 4.25 19.00 -0.51
N THR A 45 5.41 18.73 0.07
CA THR A 45 6.18 19.71 0.86
C THR A 45 7.63 19.76 0.39
N PHE A 46 8.53 18.98 1.00
CA PHE A 46 9.94 18.89 0.62
C PHE A 46 10.18 18.10 -0.67
N ASP A 47 9.20 17.35 -1.11
CA ASP A 47 9.15 16.62 -2.39
C ASP A 47 8.57 17.44 -3.54
N SER A 48 8.07 18.67 -3.28
CA SER A 48 7.43 19.50 -4.30
C SER A 48 8.37 19.75 -5.49
N PHE A 49 7.80 19.69 -6.70
CA PHE A 49 8.53 19.77 -7.95
C PHE A 49 7.74 20.56 -9.00
N SER A 50 8.42 21.35 -9.83
CA SER A 50 7.84 22.06 -10.97
C SER A 50 8.75 21.99 -12.18
N TYR A 51 8.15 21.81 -13.36
CA TYR A 51 8.84 21.97 -14.64
C TYR A 51 8.86 23.42 -15.13
N PHE A 52 8.06 24.30 -14.53
CA PHE A 52 7.76 25.62 -15.06
C PHE A 52 8.17 26.75 -14.12
N GLU A 53 8.42 26.47 -12.87
CA GLU A 53 8.75 27.45 -11.85
C GLU A 53 10.20 27.28 -11.41
N ASP A 54 10.94 28.38 -11.41
CA ASP A 54 12.27 28.43 -10.80
C ASP A 54 12.12 28.46 -9.29
N ILE A 55 12.69 27.48 -8.62
CA ILE A 55 12.68 27.35 -7.16
C ILE A 55 14.07 27.77 -6.64
N GLU A 56 14.13 28.88 -5.95
CA GLU A 56 15.38 29.47 -5.47
C GLU A 56 15.57 29.30 -3.96
N THR A 57 14.48 29.21 -3.20
CA THR A 57 14.51 29.12 -1.73
C THR A 57 13.80 27.89 -1.20
N PRO A 58 14.24 27.35 -0.01
CA PRO A 58 13.55 26.24 0.64
C PRO A 58 12.06 26.50 0.89
N GLU A 59 11.70 27.72 1.25
CA GLU A 59 10.33 28.13 1.51
C GLU A 59 9.46 28.09 0.25
N GLU A 60 10.00 28.42 -0.91
CA GLU A 60 9.30 28.31 -2.20
C GLU A 60 9.00 26.86 -2.53
N GLN A 61 9.97 25.95 -2.41
CA GLN A 61 9.73 24.53 -2.63
C GLN A 61 8.67 23.97 -1.68
N ILE A 62 8.80 24.22 -0.38
CA ILE A 62 7.87 23.70 0.64
C ILE A 62 6.43 24.18 0.40
N ARG A 63 6.27 25.41 -0.12
CA ARG A 63 4.97 26.04 -0.33
C ARG A 63 4.43 25.92 -1.75
N LEU A 64 5.17 25.34 -2.65
CA LEU A 64 4.82 25.23 -4.07
C LEU A 64 3.40 24.66 -4.28
N ASN A 65 3.06 23.63 -3.54
CA ASN A 65 1.75 22.98 -3.56
C ASN A 65 0.79 23.51 -2.48
N GLY A 66 1.03 24.72 -1.94
CA GLY A 66 0.16 25.36 -0.94
C GLY A 66 0.26 24.80 0.48
N ASN A 67 1.14 23.85 0.74
CA ASN A 67 1.39 23.31 2.07
C ASN A 67 2.23 24.26 2.94
N ILE A 68 2.27 23.97 4.24
CA ILE A 68 3.11 24.68 5.21
C ILE A 68 4.26 23.76 5.67
N PRO A 69 5.38 24.34 6.14
CA PRO A 69 6.44 23.55 6.75
C PRO A 69 5.92 22.64 7.86
N PRO A 70 6.39 21.39 7.95
CA PRO A 70 6.00 20.50 9.05
C PRO A 70 6.35 21.09 10.42
N THR A 71 5.41 21.01 11.35
CA THR A 71 5.56 21.51 12.71
C THR A 71 5.49 20.36 13.71
N ILE A 72 6.05 20.57 14.91
CA ILE A 72 5.97 19.59 16.00
C ILE A 72 4.52 19.23 16.35
N GLU A 73 3.62 20.21 16.31
CA GLU A 73 2.20 19.98 16.61
C GLU A 73 1.51 19.14 15.54
N MET A 74 1.87 19.34 14.27
CA MET A 74 1.41 18.52 13.16
C MET A 74 1.85 17.06 13.34
N ILE A 75 3.13 16.83 13.63
CA ILE A 75 3.70 15.49 13.87
C ILE A 75 3.03 14.80 15.05
N LYS A 76 2.79 15.52 16.15
CA LYS A 76 2.06 14.99 17.32
C LYS A 76 0.63 14.57 16.98
N LYS A 77 -0.05 15.32 16.11
CA LYS A 77 -1.42 14.99 15.69
C LYS A 77 -1.43 13.73 14.82
N ILE A 78 -0.53 13.62 13.84
CA ILE A 78 -0.37 12.42 13.01
C ILE A 78 -0.11 11.19 13.91
N LYS A 79 0.79 11.30 14.89
CA LYS A 79 1.03 10.26 15.89
C LYS A 79 -0.23 9.89 16.68
N LYS A 80 -1.01 10.88 17.11
CA LYS A 80 -2.27 10.68 17.85
C LYS A 80 -3.30 9.88 17.04
N TYR A 81 -3.29 9.98 15.71
CA TYR A 81 -4.17 9.23 14.82
C TYR A 81 -3.73 7.78 14.59
N GLY A 82 -2.60 7.36 15.17
CA GLY A 82 -2.15 5.97 15.21
C GLY A 82 -0.96 5.66 14.31
N PHE A 83 -0.45 6.64 13.58
CA PHE A 83 0.74 6.47 12.76
C PHE A 83 2.01 6.42 13.62
N LYS A 84 2.90 5.50 13.30
CA LYS A 84 4.19 5.31 14.00
C LYS A 84 5.40 5.64 13.11
N THR A 85 5.17 5.82 11.83
CA THR A 85 6.19 6.15 10.83
C THR A 85 5.76 7.38 10.04
N ILE A 86 6.71 8.26 9.78
CA ILE A 86 6.58 9.35 8.82
C ILE A 86 7.51 9.04 7.67
N ARG A 87 6.98 8.85 6.46
CA ARG A 87 7.80 8.96 5.27
C ARG A 87 7.93 10.43 4.91
N PHE A 88 9.14 10.89 4.83
CA PHE A 88 9.51 12.27 4.58
C PHE A 88 10.20 12.35 3.22
N PRO A 89 9.41 12.48 2.13
CA PRO A 89 9.97 12.57 0.79
C PRO A 89 10.65 13.92 0.58
N VAL A 90 11.86 13.88 -0.02
CA VAL A 90 12.69 15.07 -0.22
C VAL A 90 13.24 15.09 -1.64
N THR A 91 13.05 16.20 -2.34
CA THR A 91 13.68 16.54 -3.62
C THR A 91 14.87 17.47 -3.36
N TRP A 92 16.03 17.08 -3.84
CA TRP A 92 17.32 17.74 -3.53
C TRP A 92 17.81 18.65 -4.63
N MET A 93 17.43 18.41 -5.89
CA MET A 93 18.05 18.96 -7.09
C MET A 93 18.06 20.51 -7.16
N TYR A 94 17.09 21.18 -6.57
CA TYR A 94 17.04 22.66 -6.57
C TYR A 94 18.11 23.29 -5.66
N PHE A 95 18.61 22.50 -4.72
CA PHE A 95 19.59 22.94 -3.72
C PHE A 95 20.91 22.18 -3.84
N ILE A 96 21.29 21.85 -5.05
CA ILE A 96 22.63 21.31 -5.37
C ILE A 96 23.37 22.37 -6.20
N ASP A 97 24.60 22.71 -5.77
CA ASP A 97 25.43 23.65 -6.47
C ASP A 97 26.11 23.04 -7.72
N ASP A 98 26.85 23.86 -8.49
CA ASP A 98 27.52 23.42 -9.71
C ASP A 98 28.62 22.37 -9.44
N GLU A 99 29.14 22.32 -8.23
CA GLU A 99 30.13 21.33 -7.77
C GLU A 99 29.48 20.05 -7.27
N GLY A 100 28.14 19.99 -7.22
CA GLY A 100 27.36 18.85 -6.77
C GLY A 100 27.17 18.75 -5.25
N ASN A 101 27.40 19.84 -4.51
CA ASN A 101 27.20 19.86 -3.06
C ASN A 101 25.78 20.32 -2.72
N ILE A 102 25.20 19.70 -1.69
CA ILE A 102 23.92 20.14 -1.13
C ILE A 102 24.13 21.46 -0.39
N LYS A 103 23.34 22.49 -0.75
CA LYS A 103 23.36 23.78 -0.07
C LYS A 103 23.00 23.61 1.41
N SER A 104 23.78 24.20 2.29
CA SER A 104 23.63 24.05 3.74
C SER A 104 22.26 24.46 4.27
N GLU A 105 21.64 25.47 3.66
CA GLU A 105 20.30 25.94 4.02
C GLU A 105 19.23 24.85 3.83
N TRP A 106 19.32 24.02 2.77
CA TRP A 106 18.41 22.90 2.55
C TRP A 106 18.66 21.78 3.53
N MET A 107 19.92 21.39 3.72
CA MET A 107 20.28 20.34 4.66
C MET A 107 19.82 20.69 6.09
N ILE A 108 19.94 21.95 6.52
CA ILE A 108 19.44 22.43 7.83
C ILE A 108 17.92 22.24 7.92
N LYS A 109 17.16 22.60 6.87
CA LYS A 109 15.70 22.46 6.87
C LYS A 109 15.26 20.99 6.92
N VAL A 110 15.91 20.12 6.16
CA VAL A 110 15.65 18.67 6.19
C VAL A 110 15.94 18.11 7.58
N LYS A 111 17.06 18.50 8.18
CA LYS A 111 17.46 18.09 9.52
C LYS A 111 16.46 18.51 10.59
N GLU A 112 15.97 19.76 10.54
CA GLU A 112 14.96 20.29 11.47
C GLU A 112 13.70 19.39 11.49
N VAL A 113 13.24 18.93 10.32
CA VAL A 113 12.04 18.06 10.23
C VAL A 113 12.34 16.66 10.78
N ILE A 114 13.48 16.07 10.43
CA ILE A 114 13.88 14.76 10.94
C ILE A 114 14.00 14.79 12.47
N ASP A 115 14.61 15.83 13.03
CA ASP A 115 14.77 15.99 14.47
C ASP A 115 13.41 16.06 15.20
N ILE A 116 12.42 16.76 14.63
CA ILE A 116 11.06 16.81 15.16
C ILE A 116 10.41 15.42 15.15
N ILE A 117 10.52 14.68 14.05
CA ILE A 117 9.93 13.34 13.90
C ILE A 117 10.53 12.37 14.92
N ILE A 118 11.86 12.29 14.99
CA ILE A 118 12.56 11.38 15.89
C ILE A 118 12.33 11.74 17.37
N LYS A 119 12.29 13.02 17.70
CA LYS A 119 11.99 13.51 19.06
C LYS A 119 10.62 13.06 19.55
N GLU A 120 9.66 12.89 18.64
CA GLU A 120 8.35 12.34 18.95
C GLU A 120 8.33 10.79 19.01
N ASN A 121 9.49 10.12 18.92
CA ASN A 121 9.62 8.65 18.86
C ASN A 121 8.81 8.04 17.69
N LEU A 122 8.89 8.64 16.52
CA LEU A 122 8.38 8.12 15.27
C LEU A 122 9.54 7.71 14.38
N TYR A 123 9.34 6.67 13.60
CA TYR A 123 10.26 6.33 12.53
C TYR A 123 10.17 7.38 11.43
N CYS A 124 11.31 7.71 10.81
CA CYS A 124 11.42 8.63 9.70
C CYS A 124 12.06 7.91 8.51
N ILE A 125 11.37 7.83 7.39
CA ILE A 125 11.93 7.35 6.12
C ILE A 125 12.30 8.57 5.28
N LEU A 126 13.59 8.75 5.04
CA LEU A 126 14.14 9.82 4.20
C LEU A 126 14.58 9.25 2.86
N ASN A 127 14.23 9.91 1.76
CA ASN A 127 14.57 9.46 0.41
C ASN A 127 15.17 10.54 -0.49
N VAL A 128 15.48 10.11 -1.72
CA VAL A 128 15.71 10.94 -2.90
C VAL A 128 14.48 10.79 -3.78
N HIS A 129 13.66 11.86 -3.88
CA HIS A 129 12.30 11.76 -4.44
C HIS A 129 12.23 12.17 -5.92
N ASN A 130 12.02 13.44 -6.24
CA ASN A 130 11.87 13.91 -7.62
C ASN A 130 13.19 14.36 -8.28
N ASP A 131 14.28 13.65 -8.01
CA ASP A 131 15.64 14.02 -8.44
C ASP A 131 16.06 13.39 -9.77
N GLY A 132 15.16 12.71 -10.45
CA GLY A 132 15.43 11.98 -11.69
C GLY A 132 16.04 12.84 -12.80
N HIS A 133 15.67 14.12 -12.88
CA HIS A 133 16.27 15.06 -13.84
C HIS A 133 17.72 15.40 -13.51
N TYR A 134 18.06 15.61 -12.23
CA TYR A 134 19.41 15.89 -11.79
C TYR A 134 20.32 14.67 -11.92
N ILE A 135 19.87 13.56 -11.42
CA ILE A 135 20.61 12.30 -11.44
C ILE A 135 20.68 11.76 -12.87
N GLY A 136 19.63 12.01 -13.68
CA GLY A 136 19.61 11.64 -15.10
C GLY A 136 19.28 10.18 -15.35
N TRP A 137 18.59 9.48 -14.44
CA TRP A 137 18.10 8.12 -14.72
C TRP A 137 17.05 8.07 -15.83
N LEU A 138 16.51 9.24 -16.19
CA LEU A 138 15.74 9.44 -17.41
C LEU A 138 16.64 9.46 -18.67
N ILE A 139 17.97 9.60 -18.52
CA ILE A 139 18.96 9.70 -19.58
C ILE A 139 20.05 8.68 -19.28
N ARG A 140 20.17 7.65 -20.12
CA ARG A 140 21.16 6.59 -19.94
C ARG A 140 22.59 7.14 -19.96
N GLY A 141 23.40 6.83 -18.92
CA GLY A 141 24.82 7.14 -18.92
C GLY A 141 25.52 6.84 -17.60
N MET A 142 26.83 6.64 -17.64
CA MET A 142 27.65 6.37 -16.44
C MET A 142 27.71 7.56 -15.46
N GLU A 143 27.44 8.76 -15.93
CA GLU A 143 27.42 9.99 -15.11
C GLU A 143 26.33 9.95 -14.03
N VAL A 144 25.25 9.20 -14.26
CA VAL A 144 24.14 8.99 -13.31
C VAL A 144 24.63 8.46 -11.99
N LYS A 145 25.48 7.43 -12.01
CA LYS A 145 25.97 6.75 -10.82
C LYS A 145 26.81 7.67 -9.94
N ASP A 146 27.68 8.49 -10.53
CA ASP A 146 28.57 9.35 -9.77
C ASP A 146 27.80 10.47 -9.05
N LYS A 147 26.84 11.10 -9.71
CA LYS A 147 25.96 12.09 -9.08
C LYS A 147 25.13 11.48 -7.94
N TYR A 148 24.60 10.29 -8.17
CA TYR A 148 23.82 9.56 -7.18
C TYR A 148 24.64 9.19 -5.93
N ILE A 149 25.86 8.67 -6.13
CA ILE A 149 26.81 8.36 -5.04
C ILE A 149 27.19 9.63 -4.30
N ASN A 150 27.47 10.73 -5.00
CA ASN A 150 27.83 12.00 -4.37
C ASN A 150 26.68 12.52 -3.49
N LEU A 151 25.46 12.49 -3.99
CA LEU A 151 24.27 12.91 -3.24
C LEU A 151 24.09 12.07 -1.97
N TRP A 152 24.07 10.73 -2.09
CA TRP A 152 23.91 9.84 -0.94
C TRP A 152 25.09 9.90 0.03
N SER A 153 26.31 10.15 -0.46
CA SER A 153 27.47 10.31 0.40
C SER A 153 27.30 11.50 1.35
N GLN A 154 26.78 12.62 0.87
CA GLN A 154 26.52 13.80 1.70
C GLN A 154 25.40 13.55 2.71
N ILE A 155 24.26 12.98 2.24
CA ILE A 155 23.13 12.64 3.12
C ILE A 155 23.58 11.64 4.20
N ALA A 156 24.24 10.57 3.80
CA ALA A 156 24.67 9.54 4.72
C ALA A 156 25.66 10.06 5.79
N ASN A 157 26.61 10.92 5.39
CA ASN A 157 27.56 11.51 6.33
C ASN A 157 26.91 12.48 7.31
N GLU A 158 25.92 13.29 6.88
CA GLU A 158 25.21 14.21 7.77
C GLU A 158 24.44 13.45 8.87
N PHE A 159 23.79 12.33 8.50
CA PHE A 159 22.89 11.61 9.39
C PHE A 159 23.46 10.31 9.98
N LYS A 160 24.77 10.05 9.86
CA LYS A 160 25.38 8.77 10.29
C LYS A 160 25.25 8.46 11.78
N ASP A 161 25.12 9.50 12.61
CA ASP A 161 25.01 9.38 14.06
C ASP A 161 23.55 9.29 14.56
N TYR A 162 22.57 9.42 13.64
CA TYR A 162 21.17 9.25 13.98
C TYR A 162 20.82 7.80 14.28
N ASN A 163 19.88 7.60 15.18
CA ASN A 163 19.49 6.30 15.70
C ASN A 163 18.66 5.47 14.71
N GLU A 164 18.18 4.31 15.15
CA GLU A 164 17.39 3.35 14.37
C GLU A 164 16.02 3.89 13.87
N TYR A 165 15.57 5.01 14.42
CA TYR A 165 14.34 5.66 13.96
C TYR A 165 14.49 6.34 12.61
N LEU A 166 15.71 6.63 12.14
CA LEU A 166 15.95 7.14 10.80
C LEU A 166 16.27 5.97 9.85
N ILE A 167 15.52 5.88 8.77
CA ILE A 167 15.63 4.89 7.70
C ILE A 167 15.93 5.63 6.42
N PHE A 168 16.78 5.08 5.56
CA PHE A 168 17.05 5.65 4.25
C PHE A 168 16.37 4.80 3.17
N GLU A 169 15.70 5.46 2.24
CA GLU A 169 15.09 4.89 1.05
C GLU A 169 15.85 5.34 -0.18
N SER A 170 16.30 4.37 -0.99
CA SER A 170 17.27 4.61 -2.05
C SER A 170 16.83 5.63 -3.10
N MET A 171 15.64 5.46 -3.65
CA MET A 171 15.07 6.25 -4.75
C MET A 171 13.55 6.14 -4.72
N ASN A 172 12.89 7.07 -5.44
CA ASN A 172 11.45 7.07 -5.67
C ASN A 172 11.16 6.99 -7.17
N ASP A 173 10.15 6.22 -7.57
CA ASP A 173 9.59 6.18 -8.93
C ASP A 173 10.65 6.19 -10.04
N VAL A 174 11.48 5.17 -10.10
CA VAL A 174 12.55 5.10 -11.09
C VAL A 174 12.00 4.60 -12.42
N TYR A 175 11.65 5.54 -13.30
CA TYR A 175 11.21 5.24 -14.67
C TYR A 175 12.41 5.22 -15.63
N PHE A 176 12.68 4.06 -16.22
CA PHE A 176 13.57 3.99 -17.37
C PHE A 176 12.72 4.03 -18.64
N PHE A 177 12.76 5.14 -19.37
CA PHE A 177 12.05 5.30 -20.65
C PHE A 177 12.65 4.38 -21.71
N ASP A 178 12.18 3.12 -21.76
CA ASP A 178 12.41 2.20 -22.87
C ASP A 178 11.27 1.19 -22.96
N TYR A 179 11.20 0.47 -24.10
CA TYR A 179 10.25 -0.63 -24.31
C TYR A 179 10.38 -1.77 -23.27
N TYR A 180 11.52 -1.81 -22.55
CA TYR A 180 11.78 -2.79 -21.49
C TYR A 180 12.40 -2.07 -20.28
N PHE A 181 11.96 -2.46 -19.08
CA PHE A 181 12.52 -1.93 -17.84
C PHE A 181 13.98 -2.37 -17.66
N ASP A 182 14.89 -1.42 -17.38
CA ASP A 182 16.32 -1.71 -17.22
C ASP A 182 16.65 -2.12 -15.78
N TYR A 183 16.44 -3.39 -15.48
CA TYR A 183 16.78 -3.97 -14.17
C TYR A 183 18.26 -3.85 -13.82
N THR A 184 19.15 -3.94 -14.81
CA THR A 184 20.60 -3.89 -14.57
C THR A 184 21.02 -2.54 -13.99
N THR A 185 20.51 -1.45 -14.55
CA THR A 185 20.80 -0.11 -14.03
C THR A 185 20.20 0.08 -12.64
N LEU A 186 18.98 -0.34 -12.38
CA LEU A 186 18.35 -0.27 -11.06
C LEU A 186 19.17 -1.03 -10.00
N ILE A 187 19.51 -2.29 -10.28
CA ILE A 187 20.29 -3.14 -9.37
C ILE A 187 21.64 -2.50 -9.04
N ASN A 188 22.34 -1.96 -10.05
CA ASN A 188 23.61 -1.28 -9.86
C ASN A 188 23.50 0.01 -9.04
N LEU A 189 22.43 0.77 -9.19
CA LEU A 189 22.17 1.97 -8.38
C LEU A 189 21.79 1.60 -6.94
N ASN A 190 20.95 0.60 -6.74
CA ASN A 190 20.63 0.10 -5.41
C ASN A 190 21.85 -0.45 -4.69
N GLN A 191 22.76 -1.17 -5.38
CA GLN A 191 24.02 -1.61 -4.79
C GLN A 191 24.91 -0.43 -4.43
N ALA A 192 25.04 0.57 -5.31
CA ALA A 192 25.82 1.78 -5.05
C ALA A 192 25.30 2.55 -3.83
N PHE A 193 23.98 2.61 -3.64
CA PHE A 193 23.36 3.18 -2.45
C PHE A 193 23.77 2.44 -1.17
N VAL A 194 23.61 1.11 -1.14
CA VAL A 194 23.99 0.28 0.01
C VAL A 194 25.46 0.49 0.36
N ASP A 195 26.34 0.37 -0.62
CA ASP A 195 27.78 0.53 -0.43
C ASP A 195 28.12 1.93 0.11
N THR A 196 27.54 2.97 -0.46
CA THR A 196 27.76 4.37 -0.04
C THR A 196 27.32 4.60 1.40
N VAL A 197 26.12 4.17 1.76
CA VAL A 197 25.60 4.34 3.11
C VAL A 197 26.42 3.53 4.12
N ARG A 198 26.73 2.26 3.86
CA ARG A 198 27.51 1.41 4.77
C ARG A 198 28.93 1.96 4.98
N ASN A 199 29.57 2.43 3.93
CA ASN A 199 30.92 3.01 3.98
C ASN A 199 31.00 4.35 4.72
N SER A 200 29.89 5.07 4.89
CA SER A 200 29.89 6.33 5.67
C SER A 200 30.10 6.09 7.19
N GLY A 201 29.97 4.86 7.66
CA GLY A 201 30.24 4.48 9.05
C GLY A 201 29.15 4.92 10.04
N GLY A 202 29.51 5.01 11.32
CA GLY A 202 28.56 5.32 12.39
C GLY A 202 27.40 4.32 12.45
N ASN A 203 26.21 4.79 12.76
CA ASN A 203 24.99 3.98 12.81
C ASN A 203 24.52 3.50 11.43
N ASN A 204 25.06 4.07 10.36
CA ASN A 204 24.72 3.66 9.00
C ASN A 204 25.16 2.24 8.67
N ILE A 205 26.14 1.70 9.39
CA ILE A 205 26.55 0.28 9.27
C ILE A 205 25.37 -0.66 9.55
N GLU A 206 24.50 -0.30 10.51
CA GLU A 206 23.39 -1.13 11.01
C GLU A 206 22.01 -0.53 10.69
N ARG A 207 21.96 0.55 9.93
CA ARG A 207 20.69 1.21 9.56
C ARG A 207 19.86 0.33 8.64
N LEU A 208 18.53 0.27 8.87
CA LEU A 208 17.61 -0.31 7.89
C LEU A 208 17.62 0.53 6.61
N LEU A 209 17.83 -0.12 5.48
CA LEU A 209 17.80 0.49 4.15
C LEU A 209 16.60 -0.03 3.37
N LEU A 210 15.81 0.89 2.85
CA LEU A 210 14.68 0.60 1.99
C LEU A 210 15.13 0.71 0.53
N ILE A 211 15.04 -0.39 -0.19
CA ILE A 211 15.56 -0.56 -1.54
C ILE A 211 14.43 -0.36 -2.54
N ALA A 212 14.60 0.56 -3.48
CA ALA A 212 13.60 0.83 -4.51
C ALA A 212 13.28 -0.42 -5.32
N GLY A 213 11.99 -0.71 -5.43
CA GLY A 213 11.47 -1.70 -6.35
C GLY A 213 11.64 -1.27 -7.81
N ALA A 214 11.37 -2.17 -8.74
CA ALA A 214 11.37 -1.85 -10.16
C ALA A 214 10.15 -0.98 -10.46
N ASN A 215 10.36 0.29 -10.72
CA ASN A 215 9.34 1.32 -10.85
C ASN A 215 8.41 1.42 -9.61
N ASP A 216 8.90 0.93 -8.46
CA ASP A 216 8.10 0.68 -7.25
C ASP A 216 6.80 -0.11 -7.50
N GLU A 217 6.65 -0.74 -8.69
CA GLU A 217 5.49 -1.52 -9.08
C GLU A 217 5.63 -2.98 -8.64
N LEU A 218 4.58 -3.54 -8.01
CA LEU A 218 4.60 -4.90 -7.46
C LEU A 218 4.92 -5.95 -8.53
N GLY A 219 4.29 -5.87 -9.71
CA GLY A 219 4.49 -6.85 -10.79
C GLY A 219 5.94 -6.89 -11.29
N LEU A 220 6.53 -5.72 -11.54
CA LEU A 220 7.92 -5.60 -11.98
C LEU A 220 8.90 -6.00 -10.88
N THR A 221 8.64 -5.59 -9.64
CA THR A 221 9.50 -5.89 -8.48
C THR A 221 9.48 -7.38 -8.10
N SER A 222 8.36 -8.06 -8.32
CA SER A 222 8.23 -9.51 -8.12
C SER A 222 8.79 -10.35 -9.27
N SER A 223 9.28 -9.72 -10.33
CA SER A 223 9.88 -10.39 -11.48
C SER A 223 11.16 -11.14 -11.13
N LEU A 224 11.44 -12.22 -11.86
CA LEU A 224 12.69 -12.98 -11.76
C LEU A 224 13.94 -12.16 -12.16
N TYR A 225 13.76 -11.01 -12.78
CA TYR A 225 14.85 -10.12 -13.18
C TYR A 225 15.23 -9.10 -12.11
N TYR A 226 14.40 -8.93 -11.07
CA TYR A 226 14.69 -8.04 -9.96
C TYR A 226 15.53 -8.76 -8.91
N GLU A 227 16.67 -8.17 -8.57
CA GLU A 227 17.58 -8.68 -7.54
C GLU A 227 17.85 -7.60 -6.49
N LEU A 228 17.85 -8.00 -5.23
CA LEU A 228 18.24 -7.11 -4.13
C LEU A 228 19.77 -6.98 -4.08
N PRO A 229 20.29 -5.82 -3.64
CA PRO A 229 21.72 -5.63 -3.45
C PRO A 229 22.25 -6.51 -2.32
N ILE A 230 23.55 -6.79 -2.38
CA ILE A 230 24.26 -7.50 -1.31
C ILE A 230 24.47 -6.54 -0.14
N ASP A 231 24.01 -6.92 1.05
CA ASP A 231 24.23 -6.19 2.29
C ASP A 231 24.78 -7.11 3.38
N GLN A 232 25.97 -6.81 3.87
CA GLN A 232 26.61 -7.61 4.92
C GLN A 232 25.87 -7.52 6.27
N SER A 233 25.14 -6.45 6.50
CA SER A 233 24.35 -6.25 7.73
C SER A 233 23.00 -6.96 7.71
N ASN A 234 22.56 -7.47 6.56
CA ASN A 234 21.25 -8.09 6.34
C ASN A 234 20.09 -7.21 6.84
N LYS A 235 20.16 -5.89 6.61
CA LYS A 235 19.17 -4.91 7.05
C LYS A 235 18.58 -4.15 5.88
N LEU A 236 17.96 -4.91 4.99
CA LEU A 236 17.24 -4.40 3.83
C LEU A 236 15.73 -4.63 4.00
N ALA A 237 14.95 -3.75 3.41
CA ALA A 237 13.54 -3.91 3.09
C ALA A 237 13.32 -3.48 1.64
N VAL A 238 12.26 -3.98 0.99
CA VAL A 238 11.93 -3.60 -0.38
C VAL A 238 10.79 -2.58 -0.39
N SER A 239 10.88 -1.58 -1.27
CA SER A 239 9.88 -0.53 -1.51
C SER A 239 8.90 -0.96 -2.60
N ILE A 240 7.62 -0.71 -2.36
CA ILE A 240 6.54 -0.92 -3.35
C ILE A 240 5.51 0.21 -3.18
N HIS A 241 5.06 0.79 -4.31
CA HIS A 241 3.87 1.63 -4.36
C HIS A 241 2.64 0.76 -4.65
N TYR A 242 1.57 0.98 -3.93
CA TYR A 242 0.36 0.17 -4.09
C TYR A 242 -0.83 1.03 -4.50
N TYR A 243 -0.96 1.21 -5.81
CA TYR A 243 -2.04 1.95 -6.45
C TYR A 243 -2.95 1.02 -7.28
N ILE A 244 -3.26 -0.16 -6.72
CA ILE A 244 -4.04 -1.21 -7.37
C ILE A 244 -5.42 -1.37 -6.68
N PRO A 245 -6.53 -1.49 -7.40
CA PRO A 245 -6.63 -1.43 -8.87
C PRO A 245 -6.51 0.00 -9.40
N PHE A 246 -5.71 0.16 -10.44
CA PHE A 246 -5.38 1.47 -11.00
C PHE A 246 -6.61 2.28 -11.43
N GLU A 247 -7.59 1.61 -12.03
CA GLU A 247 -8.83 2.23 -12.52
C GLU A 247 -9.67 2.85 -11.40
N PHE A 248 -9.62 2.29 -10.19
CA PHE A 248 -10.27 2.87 -9.02
C PHE A 248 -9.38 3.91 -8.35
N VAL A 249 -8.11 3.59 -8.12
CA VAL A 249 -7.22 4.42 -7.31
C VAL A 249 -6.85 5.72 -8.04
N LEU A 250 -6.45 5.64 -9.32
CA LEU A 250 -5.93 6.74 -10.15
C LEU A 250 -6.78 7.03 -11.39
N GLY A 251 -7.97 6.45 -11.52
CA GLY A 251 -8.78 6.42 -12.74
C GLY A 251 -9.11 7.77 -13.39
N TYR A 252 -8.88 8.89 -12.72
CA TYR A 252 -9.07 10.23 -13.28
C TYR A 252 -8.13 10.54 -14.46
N TYR A 253 -6.98 9.91 -14.53
CA TYR A 253 -5.99 10.14 -15.60
C TYR A 253 -6.35 9.47 -16.93
N TYR A 254 -7.40 8.66 -16.97
CA TYR A 254 -7.87 8.01 -18.20
C TYR A 254 -9.21 8.60 -18.63
N GLU A 255 -9.19 9.35 -19.73
CA GLU A 255 -10.41 9.61 -20.49
C GLU A 255 -11.10 8.28 -20.79
N PRO A 256 -12.44 8.19 -20.64
CA PRO A 256 -13.14 6.95 -20.95
C PRO A 256 -12.84 6.53 -22.38
N TYR A 257 -12.10 5.45 -22.54
CA TYR A 257 -11.77 4.89 -23.83
C TYR A 257 -12.91 3.94 -24.24
N ASN A 258 -13.71 4.41 -25.18
CA ASN A 258 -14.64 3.52 -25.87
C ASN A 258 -13.96 2.96 -27.10
N TRP A 259 -13.68 1.68 -27.13
CA TRP A 259 -13.21 1.02 -28.33
C TRP A 259 -14.08 -0.19 -28.64
N THR A 260 -14.31 -0.43 -29.92
CA THR A 260 -15.10 -1.55 -30.40
C THR A 260 -14.15 -2.54 -31.09
N ASP A 261 -14.18 -3.81 -30.68
CA ASP A 261 -13.38 -4.82 -31.32
C ASP A 261 -13.92 -5.20 -32.71
N SER A 262 -13.25 -6.14 -33.39
CA SER A 262 -13.65 -6.62 -34.72
C SER A 262 -14.98 -7.36 -34.73
N GLU A 263 -15.50 -7.74 -33.57
CA GLU A 263 -16.79 -8.43 -33.41
C GLU A 263 -17.94 -7.46 -33.07
N GLY A 264 -17.64 -6.15 -32.94
CA GLY A 264 -18.61 -5.12 -32.63
C GLY A 264 -18.94 -4.99 -31.15
N ILE A 265 -18.11 -5.57 -30.26
CA ILE A 265 -18.26 -5.46 -28.81
C ILE A 265 -17.65 -4.13 -28.36
N LEU A 266 -18.47 -3.31 -27.73
CA LEU A 266 -18.06 -2.03 -27.17
C LEU A 266 -17.39 -2.25 -25.81
N TYR A 267 -16.12 -1.93 -25.70
CA TYR A 267 -15.39 -1.89 -24.43
C TYR A 267 -15.34 -0.45 -23.94
N THR A 268 -15.83 -0.21 -22.74
CA THR A 268 -15.75 1.08 -22.05
C THR A 268 -14.77 0.96 -20.91
N ASN A 269 -13.56 1.48 -21.07
CA ASN A 269 -12.65 1.71 -19.95
C ASN A 269 -12.86 3.14 -19.45
N GLY A 270 -13.52 3.29 -18.35
CA GLY A 270 -13.65 4.54 -17.62
C GLY A 270 -13.16 4.38 -16.20
N PRO A 271 -12.97 5.48 -15.45
CA PRO A 271 -12.60 5.39 -14.05
C PRO A 271 -13.64 4.57 -13.30
N ASN A 272 -13.19 3.55 -12.57
CA ASN A 272 -14.06 2.84 -11.65
C ASN A 272 -14.32 3.74 -10.43
N LEU A 273 -15.53 4.18 -10.25
CA LEU A 273 -15.92 5.08 -9.16
C LEU A 273 -16.34 4.32 -7.90
N ILE A 274 -16.49 3.01 -8.01
CA ILE A 274 -16.96 2.11 -6.97
C ILE A 274 -15.91 1.00 -6.78
N TRP A 275 -15.61 0.68 -5.55
CA TRP A 275 -14.72 -0.41 -5.15
C TRP A 275 -15.37 -1.19 -4.01
N GLY A 276 -14.98 -2.45 -3.83
CA GLY A 276 -15.43 -3.27 -2.72
C GLY A 276 -16.30 -4.44 -3.17
N ASN A 277 -16.18 -4.86 -4.45
CA ASN A 277 -16.61 -6.20 -4.83
C ASN A 277 -15.57 -7.24 -4.40
N LEU A 278 -15.95 -8.51 -4.45
CA LEU A 278 -15.07 -9.58 -3.97
C LEU A 278 -13.81 -9.79 -4.79
N LEU A 279 -13.84 -9.47 -6.07
CA LEU A 279 -12.64 -9.53 -6.92
C LEU A 279 -11.62 -8.48 -6.48
N ASP A 280 -12.09 -7.30 -6.06
CA ASP A 280 -11.23 -6.24 -5.55
C ASP A 280 -10.49 -6.70 -4.28
N TYR A 281 -11.20 -7.32 -3.34
CA TYR A 281 -10.58 -7.87 -2.12
C TYR A 281 -9.62 -9.01 -2.43
N TYR A 282 -10.04 -9.88 -3.34
CA TYR A 282 -9.22 -11.01 -3.76
C TYR A 282 -7.93 -10.53 -4.44
N GLN A 283 -7.99 -9.48 -5.24
CA GLN A 283 -6.79 -8.88 -5.83
C GLN A 283 -5.81 -8.42 -4.74
N ILE A 284 -6.30 -7.71 -3.72
CA ILE A 284 -5.44 -7.31 -2.60
C ILE A 284 -4.83 -8.53 -1.90
N LEU A 285 -5.63 -9.57 -1.63
CA LEU A 285 -5.11 -10.79 -1.01
C LEU A 285 -3.99 -11.41 -1.84
N LYS A 286 -4.20 -11.57 -3.16
CA LYS A 286 -3.18 -12.12 -4.07
C LYS A 286 -1.90 -11.29 -4.05
N ASP A 287 -2.04 -9.98 -4.05
CA ASP A 287 -0.90 -9.08 -4.06
C ASP A 287 -0.10 -9.17 -2.75
N PHE A 288 -0.79 -9.27 -1.60
CA PHE A 288 -0.12 -9.47 -0.30
C PHE A 288 0.54 -10.85 -0.20
N GLU A 289 -0.09 -11.92 -0.72
CA GLU A 289 0.53 -13.24 -0.80
C GLU A 289 1.72 -13.26 -1.78
N LEU A 290 1.68 -12.48 -2.87
CA LEU A 290 2.80 -12.31 -3.77
C LEU A 290 3.98 -11.61 -3.08
N MET A 291 3.73 -10.48 -2.38
CA MET A 291 4.76 -9.80 -1.57
C MET A 291 5.35 -10.74 -0.54
N LYS A 292 4.50 -11.51 0.15
CA LYS A 292 4.93 -12.48 1.14
C LYS A 292 5.85 -13.54 0.53
N SER A 293 5.43 -14.22 -0.53
CA SER A 293 6.19 -15.31 -1.15
C SER A 293 7.48 -14.83 -1.84
N CYS A 294 7.45 -13.65 -2.45
CA CYS A 294 8.62 -13.11 -3.14
C CYS A 294 9.68 -12.56 -2.21
N PHE A 295 9.30 -11.98 -1.07
CA PHE A 295 10.19 -11.23 -0.19
C PHE A 295 10.15 -11.69 1.27
N VAL A 296 8.98 -11.63 1.92
CA VAL A 296 8.84 -11.87 3.37
C VAL A 296 9.31 -13.26 3.76
N ASP A 297 8.90 -14.31 3.04
CA ASP A 297 9.32 -15.70 3.29
C ASP A 297 10.81 -15.94 3.03
N LYS A 298 11.48 -15.01 2.34
CA LYS A 298 12.93 -15.02 2.11
C LYS A 298 13.71 -14.16 3.10
N GLY A 299 13.04 -13.61 4.10
CA GLY A 299 13.66 -12.79 5.15
C GLY A 299 13.76 -11.30 4.84
N ILE A 300 13.06 -10.80 3.83
CA ILE A 300 13.07 -9.39 3.41
C ILE A 300 11.70 -8.77 3.66
N PRO A 301 11.55 -7.82 4.58
CA PRO A 301 10.30 -7.09 4.76
C PRO A 301 9.94 -6.23 3.56
N VAL A 302 8.64 -5.96 3.40
CA VAL A 302 8.10 -5.06 2.38
C VAL A 302 7.54 -3.81 3.04
N ILE A 303 7.93 -2.65 2.53
CA ILE A 303 7.34 -1.37 2.89
C ILE A 303 6.57 -0.85 1.69
N ILE A 304 5.24 -0.89 1.79
CA ILE A 304 4.36 -0.20 0.86
C ILE A 304 4.43 1.29 1.23
N ASN A 305 5.43 1.97 0.69
CA ASN A 305 5.76 3.35 1.08
C ASN A 305 4.82 4.40 0.49
N GLU A 306 3.98 4.00 -0.49
CA GLU A 306 2.87 4.83 -0.97
C GLU A 306 1.63 3.99 -1.23
N VAL A 307 0.51 4.41 -0.64
CA VAL A 307 -0.83 3.91 -0.91
C VAL A 307 -1.85 5.02 -0.64
N GLY A 308 -2.79 5.19 -1.53
CA GLY A 308 -3.83 6.21 -1.42
C GLY A 308 -4.91 6.00 -2.49
N VAL A 309 -5.88 6.89 -2.55
CA VAL A 309 -6.94 6.93 -3.55
C VAL A 309 -7.25 8.38 -3.88
N LEU A 310 -7.37 8.74 -5.15
CA LEU A 310 -7.81 10.08 -5.54
C LEU A 310 -9.19 10.39 -4.96
N THR A 311 -9.31 11.50 -4.23
CA THR A 311 -10.55 11.95 -3.57
C THR A 311 -11.39 12.81 -4.51
N GLU A 312 -11.93 12.20 -5.56
CA GLU A 312 -12.80 12.88 -6.53
C GLU A 312 -14.24 12.96 -6.04
N GLU A 313 -14.95 14.05 -6.41
CA GLU A 313 -16.37 14.25 -6.03
C GLU A 313 -17.30 13.12 -6.50
N LYS A 314 -16.94 12.44 -7.59
CA LYS A 314 -17.74 11.35 -8.17
C LYS A 314 -17.45 9.99 -7.55
N LYS A 315 -16.31 9.82 -6.86
CA LYS A 315 -15.99 8.56 -6.19
C LYS A 315 -16.84 8.36 -4.95
N GLU A 316 -17.33 7.14 -4.78
CA GLU A 316 -18.13 6.82 -3.61
C GLU A 316 -17.26 6.79 -2.35
N ILE A 317 -17.59 7.61 -1.37
CA ILE A 317 -16.83 7.73 -0.12
C ILE A 317 -16.75 6.41 0.65
N VAL A 318 -17.76 5.56 0.54
CA VAL A 318 -17.77 4.23 1.17
C VAL A 318 -16.69 3.35 0.57
N SER A 319 -16.56 3.36 -0.75
CA SER A 319 -15.52 2.61 -1.48
C SER A 319 -14.11 3.08 -1.12
N ILE A 320 -13.89 4.40 -0.95
CA ILE A 320 -12.61 4.96 -0.49
C ILE A 320 -12.28 4.48 0.93
N ARG A 321 -13.27 4.54 1.85
CA ARG A 321 -13.12 4.07 3.24
C ARG A 321 -12.74 2.61 3.30
N GLU A 322 -13.42 1.81 2.50
CA GLU A 322 -13.28 0.36 2.47
C GLU A 322 -11.92 -0.05 1.90
N TYR A 323 -11.53 0.53 0.78
CA TYR A 323 -10.20 0.29 0.19
C TYR A 323 -9.08 0.56 1.19
N LEU A 324 -9.04 1.76 1.78
CA LEU A 324 -8.02 2.12 2.75
C LEU A 324 -8.07 1.21 4.00
N TYR A 325 -9.27 0.91 4.48
CA TYR A 325 -9.44 0.01 5.62
C TYR A 325 -8.85 -1.38 5.34
N ILE A 326 -9.14 -1.96 4.18
CA ILE A 326 -8.69 -3.30 3.82
C ILE A 326 -7.17 -3.34 3.64
N VAL A 327 -6.60 -2.43 2.84
CA VAL A 327 -5.15 -2.41 2.58
C VAL A 327 -4.38 -2.25 3.88
N PHE A 328 -4.77 -1.32 4.76
CA PHE A 328 -4.09 -1.10 6.04
C PHE A 328 -4.34 -2.21 7.06
N SER A 329 -5.50 -2.85 7.04
CA SER A 329 -5.78 -4.01 7.88
C SER A 329 -4.93 -5.21 7.47
N PHE A 330 -4.82 -5.49 6.17
CA PHE A 330 -3.98 -6.55 5.64
C PHE A 330 -2.51 -6.30 5.97
N SER A 331 -2.01 -5.10 5.71
CA SER A 331 -0.66 -4.70 6.10
C SER A 331 -0.39 -4.92 7.60
N SER A 332 -1.37 -4.65 8.45
CA SER A 332 -1.23 -4.83 9.90
C SER A 332 -1.31 -6.28 10.37
N ASP A 333 -1.86 -7.20 9.57
CA ASP A 333 -1.97 -8.64 9.90
C ASP A 333 -0.81 -9.46 9.29
N TYR A 334 -0.22 -9.01 8.17
CA TYR A 334 0.93 -9.67 7.56
C TYR A 334 2.23 -9.23 8.25
N ASP A 335 2.86 -10.15 8.98
CA ASP A 335 4.17 -9.87 9.58
C ASP A 335 5.22 -9.56 8.49
N GLY A 336 5.96 -8.48 8.68
CA GLY A 336 6.97 -8.02 7.72
C GLY A 336 6.43 -7.17 6.56
N ILE A 337 5.15 -6.80 6.54
CA ILE A 337 4.59 -5.83 5.58
C ILE A 337 4.04 -4.62 6.32
N MET A 338 4.36 -3.41 5.89
CA MET A 338 3.75 -2.18 6.42
C MET A 338 3.37 -1.22 5.29
N CYS A 339 2.39 -0.33 5.55
CA CYS A 339 1.90 0.66 4.59
C CYS A 339 2.09 2.10 5.11
N CYS A 340 2.39 3.02 4.18
CA CYS A 340 2.37 4.47 4.40
C CYS A 340 1.28 5.13 3.55
N LEU A 341 0.37 5.85 4.20
CA LEU A 341 -0.65 6.62 3.50
C LEU A 341 -0.01 7.76 2.71
N TRP A 342 -0.26 7.83 1.40
CA TRP A 342 0.08 8.99 0.59
C TRP A 342 -1.00 10.05 0.77
N ASP A 343 -0.63 11.22 1.29
CA ASP A 343 -1.55 12.31 1.60
C ASP A 343 -0.94 13.65 1.21
N THR A 344 -1.55 14.30 0.23
CA THR A 344 -1.09 15.58 -0.32
C THR A 344 -1.51 16.80 0.50
N SER A 345 -2.45 16.61 1.44
CA SER A 345 -2.96 17.67 2.35
C SER A 345 -3.61 18.89 1.69
N ASN A 346 -3.72 18.93 0.37
CA ASN A 346 -4.32 20.04 -0.37
C ASN A 346 -5.65 19.64 -1.00
N LYS A 347 -6.63 20.55 -0.95
CA LYS A 347 -7.89 20.41 -1.70
C LYS A 347 -7.70 20.81 -3.18
N ILE A 348 -6.76 20.15 -3.86
CA ILE A 348 -6.69 20.23 -5.31
C ILE A 348 -7.56 19.09 -5.85
N PHE A 349 -8.45 19.41 -6.78
CA PHE A 349 -9.29 18.41 -7.45
C PHE A 349 -8.41 17.33 -8.11
N GLY A 350 -8.76 16.07 -7.85
CA GLY A 350 -7.98 14.94 -8.38
C GLY A 350 -6.77 14.53 -7.53
N ASP A 351 -6.63 15.04 -6.31
CA ASP A 351 -5.52 14.72 -5.40
C ASP A 351 -5.92 13.70 -4.32
N MET A 352 -4.89 13.06 -3.69
CA MET A 352 -5.07 12.17 -2.55
C MET A 352 -5.04 12.97 -1.26
N ASN A 353 -6.17 13.57 -0.91
CA ASN A 353 -6.29 14.48 0.22
C ASN A 353 -7.18 13.89 1.30
N PHE A 354 -6.58 13.35 2.35
CA PHE A 354 -7.28 12.72 3.48
C PHE A 354 -7.28 13.57 4.73
N TYR A 355 -6.19 14.31 4.96
CA TYR A 355 -6.00 15.11 6.16
C TYR A 355 -5.40 16.48 5.82
N ASP A 356 -6.19 17.54 6.00
CA ASP A 356 -5.71 18.93 5.92
C ASP A 356 -4.83 19.22 7.14
N ARG A 357 -3.53 19.14 6.93
CA ARG A 357 -2.52 19.33 7.96
C ARG A 357 -2.48 20.74 8.51
N THR A 358 -2.91 21.73 7.72
CA THR A 358 -2.93 23.14 8.12
C THR A 358 -4.05 23.43 9.10
N ASN A 359 -5.26 22.92 8.81
CA ASN A 359 -6.46 23.21 9.58
C ASN A 359 -6.83 22.09 10.58
N ASP A 360 -6.08 20.99 10.59
CA ASP A 360 -6.37 19.81 11.43
C ASP A 360 -7.74 19.18 11.14
N ILE A 361 -8.07 19.03 9.86
CA ILE A 361 -9.36 18.53 9.41
C ILE A 361 -9.16 17.27 8.57
N TRP A 362 -9.81 16.18 8.94
CA TRP A 362 -9.88 14.97 8.11
C TRP A 362 -10.95 15.13 7.05
N TYR A 363 -10.64 14.70 5.82
CA TYR A 363 -11.59 14.63 4.71
C TYR A 363 -12.83 13.81 5.12
N ASP A 364 -12.61 12.74 5.86
CA ASP A 364 -13.64 11.88 6.39
C ASP A 364 -13.29 11.36 7.81
N GLU A 365 -14.20 11.58 8.77
CA GLU A 365 -14.01 11.17 10.17
C GLU A 365 -13.99 9.63 10.34
N LYS A 366 -14.61 8.86 9.44
CA LYS A 366 -14.58 7.40 9.48
C LYS A 366 -13.22 6.86 9.03
N ILE A 367 -12.60 7.44 8.00
CA ILE A 367 -11.23 7.11 7.59
C ILE A 367 -10.27 7.30 8.77
N LYS A 368 -10.33 8.46 9.43
CA LYS A 368 -9.55 8.72 10.63
C LYS A 368 -9.80 7.68 11.73
N HIS A 369 -11.07 7.38 12.00
CA HIS A 369 -11.45 6.39 13.00
C HIS A 369 -10.91 5.00 12.66
N ASN A 370 -10.98 4.59 11.41
CA ASN A 370 -10.46 3.30 10.94
C ASN A 370 -8.96 3.17 11.20
N PHE A 371 -8.15 4.15 10.83
CA PHE A 371 -6.71 4.14 11.13
C PHE A 371 -6.44 4.02 12.64
N PHE A 372 -7.18 4.77 13.45
CA PHE A 372 -7.04 4.69 14.90
C PHE A 372 -7.42 3.30 15.45
N GLN A 373 -8.43 2.63 14.91
CA GLN A 373 -8.79 1.26 15.32
C GLN A 373 -7.72 0.25 14.87
N ILE A 374 -7.27 0.34 13.62
CA ILE A 374 -6.20 -0.53 13.08
C ILE A 374 -4.94 -0.42 13.93
N SER A 375 -4.52 0.79 14.30
CA SER A 375 -3.34 1.01 15.14
C SER A 375 -3.41 0.36 16.52
N ARG A 376 -4.62 -0.03 16.95
CA ARG A 376 -4.90 -0.74 18.21
C ARG A 376 -5.14 -2.24 18.03
N GLY A 377 -4.91 -2.76 16.83
CA GLY A 377 -5.17 -4.16 16.50
C GLY A 377 -6.67 -4.50 16.41
N LYS A 378 -7.53 -3.50 16.21
CA LYS A 378 -8.98 -3.68 16.09
C LYS A 378 -9.38 -3.55 14.62
N TYR A 379 -9.26 -4.64 13.91
CA TYR A 379 -9.62 -4.76 12.49
C TYR A 379 -10.06 -6.19 12.18
N ILE A 380 -10.74 -6.36 11.04
CA ILE A 380 -11.09 -7.68 10.52
C ILE A 380 -9.84 -8.26 9.84
N LYS A 381 -9.46 -9.46 10.26
CA LYS A 381 -8.31 -10.14 9.66
C LYS A 381 -8.61 -10.57 8.23
N PRO A 382 -7.61 -10.59 7.33
CA PRO A 382 -7.79 -11.00 5.94
C PRO A 382 -8.54 -12.33 5.79
N LYS A 383 -8.13 -13.35 6.54
CA LYS A 383 -8.77 -14.66 6.51
C LYS A 383 -10.25 -14.64 6.91
N ASP A 384 -10.62 -13.79 7.88
CA ASP A 384 -12.00 -13.69 8.38
C ASP A 384 -12.89 -12.92 7.40
N TYR A 385 -12.28 -12.09 6.55
CA TYR A 385 -12.97 -11.33 5.53
C TYR A 385 -13.61 -12.23 4.49
N PHE A 386 -12.88 -13.24 4.03
CA PHE A 386 -13.37 -14.18 3.00
C PHE A 386 -14.34 -15.24 3.53
N ILE A 387 -14.32 -15.52 4.83
CA ILE A 387 -15.25 -16.49 5.46
C ILE A 387 -16.63 -15.87 5.65
N ASN A 388 -16.71 -14.57 5.82
CA ASN A 388 -17.87 -13.89 6.39
C ASN A 388 -18.49 -12.81 5.52
N THR A 389 -18.00 -12.54 4.32
CA THR A 389 -18.48 -11.41 3.54
C THR A 389 -19.49 -11.79 2.47
N THR A 390 -20.66 -11.24 2.59
CA THR A 390 -21.69 -11.18 1.55
C THR A 390 -21.96 -9.71 1.25
N PHE A 391 -21.88 -9.30 -0.02
CA PHE A 391 -22.02 -7.90 -0.41
C PHE A 391 -23.37 -7.62 -1.06
N GLU A 392 -23.98 -6.50 -0.69
CA GLU A 392 -24.91 -5.81 -1.56
C GLU A 392 -24.09 -4.88 -2.44
N SER A 393 -24.07 -5.05 -3.74
CA SER A 393 -23.60 -4.01 -4.62
C SER A 393 -24.74 -3.05 -4.93
N ILE A 394 -24.42 -1.80 -4.87
CA ILE A 394 -25.33 -0.71 -5.19
C ILE A 394 -25.02 -0.32 -6.63
N ASP A 395 -25.99 -0.41 -7.49
CA ASP A 395 -25.96 0.01 -8.88
C ASP A 395 -25.07 -0.81 -9.82
N ILE A 396 -25.74 -1.63 -10.58
CA ILE A 396 -25.10 -2.45 -11.62
C ILE A 396 -25.36 -1.79 -12.96
N SER A 397 -24.44 -1.02 -13.37
CA SER A 397 -24.27 -0.79 -14.81
C SER A 397 -23.47 -1.92 -15.49
N TYR A 398 -22.84 -2.83 -14.75
CA TYR A 398 -21.98 -3.90 -15.24
C TYR A 398 -22.26 -5.25 -14.55
N ASP A 399 -22.86 -6.03 -15.22
CA ASP A 399 -23.06 -7.44 -15.56
C ASP A 399 -22.88 -8.58 -14.55
N PHE A 400 -22.20 -8.52 -13.40
CA PHE A 400 -21.99 -9.70 -12.56
C PHE A 400 -21.95 -9.41 -11.07
N TYR A 401 -22.65 -10.25 -10.28
CA TYR A 401 -22.42 -10.39 -8.84
C TYR A 401 -21.61 -11.63 -8.58
N SER A 402 -20.63 -11.53 -7.72
CA SER A 402 -19.90 -12.68 -7.27
C SER A 402 -20.00 -12.86 -5.76
N LEU A 403 -20.03 -14.09 -5.33
CA LEU A 403 -19.90 -14.51 -3.94
C LEU A 403 -18.69 -15.42 -3.85
N VAL A 404 -17.70 -15.03 -3.06
CA VAL A 404 -16.51 -15.84 -2.84
C VAL A 404 -16.59 -16.54 -1.49
N ILE A 405 -16.30 -17.83 -1.49
CA ILE A 405 -16.33 -18.68 -0.30
C ILE A 405 -14.98 -19.38 -0.19
N ASN A 406 -14.27 -19.11 0.91
CA ASN A 406 -13.02 -19.76 1.22
C ASN A 406 -13.28 -20.96 2.15
N PHE A 407 -12.66 -22.10 1.87
CA PHE A 407 -12.92 -23.38 2.51
C PHE A 407 -11.75 -23.92 3.32
N GLU A 408 -11.04 -23.18 4.06
CA GLU A 408 -9.93 -23.63 4.92
C GLU A 408 -9.92 -25.15 5.19
N ASN A 409 -9.45 -25.97 4.24
CA ASN A 409 -9.25 -27.43 4.36
C ASN A 409 -10.50 -28.28 4.66
N LYS A 410 -11.71 -27.77 4.49
CA LYS A 410 -12.95 -28.57 4.62
C LYS A 410 -13.55 -28.79 3.24
N LYS A 411 -13.87 -30.04 2.94
CA LYS A 411 -14.55 -30.38 1.70
C LYS A 411 -16.02 -30.04 1.80
N VAL A 412 -16.45 -28.99 1.11
CA VAL A 412 -17.85 -28.65 0.94
C VAL A 412 -18.43 -29.51 -0.16
N LEU A 413 -19.59 -30.06 0.06
CA LEU A 413 -20.31 -30.88 -0.93
C LEU A 413 -21.28 -30.03 -1.74
N LYS A 414 -21.89 -29.03 -1.09
CA LYS A 414 -22.95 -28.23 -1.69
C LYS A 414 -23.04 -26.86 -1.08
N ILE A 415 -23.30 -25.89 -1.93
CA ILE A 415 -23.53 -24.49 -1.56
C ILE A 415 -24.96 -24.14 -1.94
N ILE A 416 -25.72 -23.57 -1.02
CA ILE A 416 -27.06 -23.05 -1.28
C ILE A 416 -27.09 -21.58 -0.90
N ILE A 417 -27.36 -20.73 -1.89
CA ILE A 417 -27.49 -19.29 -1.73
C ILE A 417 -28.97 -18.93 -1.85
N ASN A 418 -29.55 -18.36 -0.81
CA ASN A 418 -30.90 -17.78 -0.89
C ASN A 418 -30.81 -16.27 -1.02
N ALA A 419 -31.35 -15.74 -2.09
CA ALA A 419 -31.29 -14.32 -2.39
C ALA A 419 -32.61 -13.79 -2.98
N ARG A 420 -32.84 -12.48 -2.77
CA ARG A 420 -33.91 -11.72 -3.43
C ARG A 420 -33.29 -10.97 -4.59
N LEU A 421 -33.89 -11.13 -5.80
CA LEU A 421 -33.47 -10.44 -7.01
C LEU A 421 -34.47 -9.32 -7.30
N THR A 422 -33.96 -8.13 -7.60
CA THR A 422 -34.78 -6.99 -8.02
C THR A 422 -34.24 -6.38 -9.31
N GLY A 423 -35.14 -6.02 -10.23
CA GLY A 423 -34.83 -5.12 -11.35
C GLY A 423 -34.86 -5.69 -12.74
N VAL A 424 -34.94 -7.00 -13.01
CA VAL A 424 -35.05 -7.50 -14.39
C VAL A 424 -36.02 -8.66 -14.55
N LEU A 425 -36.85 -8.52 -15.56
CA LEU A 425 -37.92 -9.45 -15.87
C LEU A 425 -37.71 -10.25 -17.15
N PHE A 426 -36.62 -10.10 -17.88
CA PHE A 426 -36.53 -10.58 -19.27
C PHE A 426 -35.28 -11.36 -19.64
N VAL A 427 -34.41 -11.66 -18.70
CA VAL A 427 -33.21 -12.45 -19.01
C VAL A 427 -33.24 -13.78 -18.27
N ASP A 428 -32.85 -14.82 -18.95
CA ASP A 428 -32.62 -16.13 -18.35
C ASP A 428 -31.50 -16.01 -17.29
N LEU A 429 -31.81 -16.42 -16.08
CA LEU A 429 -30.81 -16.47 -15.01
C LEU A 429 -29.79 -17.59 -15.33
N GLU A 430 -28.55 -17.24 -15.33
CA GLU A 430 -27.43 -18.17 -15.47
C GLU A 430 -26.62 -18.16 -14.16
N LEU A 431 -26.12 -19.31 -13.78
CA LEU A 431 -25.27 -19.50 -12.62
C LEU A 431 -23.92 -20.01 -13.07
N ILE A 432 -22.91 -19.20 -12.93
CA ILE A 432 -21.52 -19.52 -13.26
C ILE A 432 -20.73 -19.61 -11.97
N VAL A 433 -19.95 -20.67 -11.82
CA VAL A 433 -19.09 -20.88 -10.66
C VAL A 433 -17.64 -21.00 -11.13
N GLN A 434 -16.79 -20.18 -10.58
CA GLN A 434 -15.35 -20.30 -10.76
C GLN A 434 -14.74 -20.89 -9.49
N THR A 435 -13.88 -21.88 -9.65
CA THR A 435 -13.14 -22.48 -8.55
C THR A 435 -11.66 -22.16 -8.70
N PHE A 436 -11.01 -21.91 -7.59
CA PHE A 436 -9.59 -21.58 -7.55
C PHE A 436 -8.88 -22.63 -6.71
N ASN A 437 -7.81 -23.21 -7.24
CA ASN A 437 -6.93 -24.08 -6.48
C ASN A 437 -5.92 -23.26 -5.64
N LYS A 438 -5.03 -23.94 -4.91
CA LYS A 438 -3.97 -23.28 -4.12
C LYS A 438 -2.96 -22.47 -4.94
N ASN A 439 -2.89 -22.75 -6.25
CA ASN A 439 -2.05 -22.00 -7.18
C ASN A 439 -2.84 -20.90 -7.90
N PHE A 440 -4.10 -20.70 -7.52
CA PHE A 440 -5.04 -19.78 -8.15
C PHE A 440 -5.36 -20.07 -9.62
N ASP A 441 -5.16 -21.32 -10.07
CA ASP A 441 -5.68 -21.74 -11.38
C ASP A 441 -7.20 -21.75 -11.34
N ILE A 442 -7.82 -21.22 -12.38
CA ILE A 442 -9.27 -21.06 -12.47
C ILE A 442 -9.86 -22.25 -13.24
N VAL A 443 -10.88 -22.86 -12.65
CA VAL A 443 -11.76 -23.80 -13.34
C VAL A 443 -13.17 -23.22 -13.31
N GLN A 444 -13.68 -22.85 -14.47
CA GLN A 444 -15.05 -22.37 -14.62
C GLN A 444 -16.01 -23.54 -14.83
N ILE A 445 -17.11 -23.54 -14.10
CA ILE A 445 -18.18 -24.52 -14.21
C ILE A 445 -19.50 -23.76 -14.43
N ASP A 446 -20.16 -24.06 -15.52
CA ASP A 446 -21.48 -23.51 -15.83
C ASP A 446 -22.57 -24.46 -15.28
N TYR A 447 -23.36 -23.95 -14.34
CA TYR A 447 -24.41 -24.73 -13.68
C TYR A 447 -25.78 -24.61 -14.33
N GLY A 448 -25.95 -23.72 -15.31
CA GLY A 448 -27.21 -23.54 -16.04
C GLY A 448 -28.43 -23.19 -15.15
N LYS A 449 -29.61 -23.24 -15.74
CA LYS A 449 -30.88 -22.83 -15.12
C LYS A 449 -31.44 -23.82 -14.08
N ASP A 450 -31.11 -25.08 -14.17
CA ASP A 450 -31.72 -26.14 -13.34
C ASP A 450 -31.36 -26.02 -11.87
N ASN A 451 -30.28 -25.28 -11.57
CA ASN A 451 -29.79 -25.05 -10.23
C ASN A 451 -30.38 -23.78 -9.59
N ILE A 452 -31.26 -23.08 -10.28
CA ILE A 452 -31.93 -21.88 -9.79
C ILE A 452 -33.39 -22.17 -9.49
N LYS A 453 -33.79 -22.09 -8.22
CA LYS A 453 -35.15 -22.40 -7.78
C LYS A 453 -35.81 -21.18 -7.14
N LYS A 454 -36.87 -20.68 -7.79
CA LYS A 454 -37.71 -19.62 -7.20
C LYS A 454 -38.51 -20.17 -6.04
N GLN A 455 -38.55 -19.45 -4.93
CA GLN A 455 -39.29 -19.80 -3.72
C GLN A 455 -40.65 -19.08 -3.70
N TYR A 456 -41.57 -19.56 -2.83
CA TYR A 456 -42.91 -18.98 -2.67
C TYR A 456 -42.92 -17.53 -2.14
N ASP A 457 -41.88 -17.14 -1.41
CA ASP A 457 -41.71 -15.79 -0.87
C ASP A 457 -41.08 -14.81 -1.87
N GLY A 458 -40.85 -15.26 -3.12
CA GLY A 458 -40.26 -14.48 -4.18
C GLY A 458 -38.72 -14.42 -4.16
N THR A 459 -38.09 -15.14 -3.27
CA THR A 459 -36.64 -15.33 -3.28
C THR A 459 -36.22 -16.43 -4.25
N TYR A 460 -34.92 -16.55 -4.49
CA TYR A 460 -34.31 -17.57 -5.33
C TYR A 460 -33.28 -18.37 -4.54
N ASN A 461 -33.27 -19.68 -4.67
CA ASN A 461 -32.21 -20.54 -4.21
C ASN A 461 -31.31 -20.89 -5.39
N PHE A 462 -30.04 -20.59 -5.27
CA PHE A 462 -28.97 -21.03 -6.15
C PHE A 462 -28.31 -22.23 -5.48
N ILE A 463 -28.33 -23.39 -6.15
CA ILE A 463 -27.85 -24.65 -5.59
C ILE A 463 -26.65 -25.12 -6.40
N ILE A 464 -25.49 -25.19 -5.76
CA ILE A 464 -24.22 -25.50 -6.36
C ILE A 464 -23.69 -26.79 -5.76
N ASP A 465 -23.63 -27.85 -6.54
CA ASP A 465 -23.02 -29.12 -6.15
C ASP A 465 -21.52 -29.09 -6.49
N VAL A 466 -20.71 -28.95 -5.47
CA VAL A 466 -19.24 -28.88 -5.58
C VAL A 466 -18.57 -30.20 -5.18
N SER A 467 -19.34 -31.25 -4.92
CA SER A 467 -18.84 -32.56 -4.46
C SER A 467 -17.85 -33.22 -5.43
N LYS A 468 -17.96 -32.90 -6.73
CA LYS A 468 -17.13 -33.46 -7.80
C LYS A 468 -15.89 -32.62 -8.14
N ILE A 469 -15.73 -31.48 -7.49
CA ILE A 469 -14.60 -30.58 -7.74
C ILE A 469 -13.46 -31.00 -6.82
N GLU A 470 -12.34 -31.39 -7.40
CA GLU A 470 -11.13 -31.73 -6.64
C GLU A 470 -10.30 -30.47 -6.39
N CYS A 471 -9.86 -30.28 -5.15
CA CYS A 471 -8.85 -29.29 -4.75
C CYS A 471 -9.19 -27.83 -5.06
N TYR A 472 -10.27 -27.32 -4.49
CA TYR A 472 -10.52 -25.87 -4.52
C TYR A 472 -10.14 -25.21 -3.16
N TYR A 473 -9.58 -24.02 -3.30
CA TYR A 473 -9.29 -23.14 -2.17
C TYR A 473 -10.41 -22.12 -1.99
N MET A 474 -11.02 -21.70 -3.08
CA MET A 474 -12.04 -20.66 -3.13
C MET A 474 -13.03 -20.93 -4.27
N ILE A 475 -14.27 -20.53 -4.07
CA ILE A 475 -15.33 -20.58 -5.08
C ILE A 475 -15.90 -19.20 -5.27
N GLU A 476 -16.01 -18.77 -6.50
CA GLU A 476 -16.71 -17.56 -6.90
C GLU A 476 -17.97 -17.91 -7.67
N VAL A 477 -19.09 -17.29 -7.30
CA VAL A 477 -20.41 -17.56 -7.86
C VAL A 477 -20.93 -16.30 -8.53
N PHE A 478 -21.15 -16.38 -9.84
CA PHE A 478 -21.73 -15.29 -10.62
C PHE A 478 -23.19 -15.57 -10.94
N VAL A 479 -24.02 -14.55 -10.80
CA VAL A 479 -25.43 -14.59 -11.23
C VAL A 479 -25.65 -13.58 -12.35
N SER A 480 -26.19 -14.03 -13.45
CA SER A 480 -26.17 -13.42 -14.78
C SER A 480 -26.60 -11.95 -14.95
N ARG A 481 -26.33 -11.50 -16.17
CA ARG A 481 -26.59 -10.16 -16.72
C ARG A 481 -28.02 -9.66 -16.51
N GLY A 482 -28.15 -8.38 -16.16
CA GLY A 482 -29.42 -7.67 -16.15
C GLY A 482 -30.15 -7.65 -14.81
N ILE A 483 -29.59 -8.17 -13.75
CA ILE A 483 -30.11 -8.05 -12.40
C ILE A 483 -29.68 -6.70 -11.81
N LYS A 484 -30.62 -5.94 -11.28
CA LYS A 484 -30.34 -4.60 -10.75
C LYS A 484 -29.85 -4.63 -9.30
N TYR A 485 -30.37 -5.57 -8.51
CA TYR A 485 -29.94 -5.79 -7.13
C TYR A 485 -30.10 -7.24 -6.72
N ILE A 486 -29.12 -7.78 -5.99
CA ILE A 486 -29.21 -9.05 -5.28
C ILE A 486 -29.13 -8.76 -3.77
N THR A 487 -30.16 -9.16 -3.04
CA THR A 487 -30.11 -9.13 -1.58
C THR A 487 -29.99 -10.56 -1.08
N LEU A 488 -28.84 -10.89 -0.51
CA LEU A 488 -28.60 -12.19 0.11
C LEU A 488 -29.37 -12.30 1.43
N ASN A 489 -30.11 -13.39 1.58
CA ASN A 489 -30.81 -13.70 2.82
C ASN A 489 -30.04 -14.73 3.62
N ASN A 490 -29.56 -15.78 2.96
CA ASN A 490 -28.91 -16.91 3.63
C ASN A 490 -27.91 -17.62 2.72
N LEU A 491 -26.82 -18.09 3.32
CA LEU A 491 -25.84 -18.96 2.72
C LEU A 491 -25.76 -20.25 3.55
N THR A 492 -25.94 -21.39 2.91
CA THR A 492 -25.82 -22.70 3.55
C THR A 492 -24.72 -23.51 2.88
N LEU A 493 -23.78 -24.01 3.67
CA LEU A 493 -22.71 -24.89 3.23
C LEU A 493 -22.97 -26.29 3.80
N GLU A 494 -23.12 -27.29 2.95
CA GLU A 494 -23.24 -28.70 3.34
C GLU A 494 -21.86 -29.37 3.27
N TYR A 495 -21.42 -29.97 4.36
CA TYR A 495 -20.21 -30.79 4.48
C TYR A 495 -20.60 -32.27 4.57
N GLU A 496 -19.62 -33.19 4.53
CA GLU A 496 -19.91 -34.65 4.63
C GLU A 496 -20.68 -35.05 5.91
N GLU A 497 -20.42 -34.37 7.03
CA GLU A 497 -21.01 -34.74 8.34
C GLU A 497 -21.75 -33.58 9.04
N SER A 498 -21.86 -32.42 8.42
CA SER A 498 -22.44 -31.22 9.03
C SER A 498 -22.92 -30.22 8.01
N PHE A 499 -23.64 -29.22 8.47
CA PHE A 499 -23.92 -28.03 7.64
C PHE A 499 -23.67 -26.75 8.45
N LEU A 500 -23.29 -25.69 7.76
CA LEU A 500 -23.17 -24.34 8.29
C LEU A 500 -24.20 -23.47 7.58
N SER A 501 -25.04 -22.76 8.33
CA SER A 501 -25.93 -21.75 7.78
C SER A 501 -25.60 -20.40 8.38
N ILE A 502 -25.43 -19.40 7.53
CA ILE A 502 -25.07 -18.05 7.92
C ILE A 502 -26.23 -17.11 7.56
N ASP A 503 -26.81 -16.49 8.58
CA ASP A 503 -27.81 -15.44 8.39
C ASP A 503 -27.13 -14.12 8.05
N TYR A 504 -27.37 -13.65 6.84
CA TYR A 504 -26.74 -12.47 6.29
C TYR A 504 -26.99 -11.19 7.09
N LYS A 505 -28.20 -11.02 7.64
CA LYS A 505 -28.54 -9.81 8.39
C LYS A 505 -27.71 -9.65 9.65
N SER A 506 -27.43 -10.74 10.34
CA SER A 506 -26.55 -10.75 11.52
C SER A 506 -25.11 -10.43 11.13
N LEU A 507 -24.65 -10.93 9.99
CA LEU A 507 -23.33 -10.69 9.46
C LEU A 507 -23.14 -9.23 9.01
N LYS A 508 -24.10 -8.67 8.26
CA LYS A 508 -24.09 -7.26 7.82
C LYS A 508 -23.97 -6.30 9.00
N ASN A 509 -24.68 -6.58 10.10
CA ASN A 509 -24.61 -5.77 11.32
C ASN A 509 -23.23 -5.83 11.99
N ALA A 510 -22.55 -6.97 11.93
CA ALA A 510 -21.19 -7.09 12.45
C ALA A 510 -20.18 -6.28 11.60
N ILE A 511 -20.29 -6.36 10.28
CA ILE A 511 -19.41 -5.66 9.35
C ILE A 511 -19.66 -4.15 9.35
N SER A 512 -20.92 -3.71 9.38
CA SER A 512 -21.27 -2.29 9.35
C SER A 512 -20.76 -1.51 10.55
N ASN A 513 -20.49 -2.16 11.68
CA ASN A 513 -19.85 -1.52 12.83
C ASN A 513 -18.39 -1.10 12.57
N TYR A 514 -17.74 -1.67 11.56
CA TYR A 514 -16.35 -1.35 11.19
C TYR A 514 -16.24 -0.44 9.96
N ILE A 515 -17.15 -0.56 9.00
CA ILE A 515 -17.06 0.12 7.69
C ILE A 515 -17.98 1.35 7.60
N TYR A 516 -19.16 1.31 8.20
CA TYR A 516 -20.16 2.40 8.20
C TYR A 516 -20.17 3.14 9.55
#